data_6c52cafa188f0edc814ab1f81889bc91
#
_entry.id   6c52cafa188f0edc814ab1f81889bc91
#
_cell.length_a   1.000
_cell.length_b   1.000
_cell.length_c   1.000
_cell.angle_alpha   90.00
_cell.angle_beta   90.00
_cell.angle_gamma   90.00
#
_symmetry.space_group_name_H-M   'P 1'
#
loop_
_entity.id
_entity.type
_entity.pdbx_description
1 polymer ?
#
loop_
_entity_poly.entity_id
_entity_poly.type
_entity_poly.pdbx_seq_one_letter_code
_entity_poly.pdbx_strand_id
1 'polypeptide(L)'
;MASPISVAYFYCKQGDSARDSCSGIFRAILTQLLEQNSDIISYFNDHQLAVTHDPLKSAGLKALVETTFKVLGLVYLVIDGLDEIDRIERKEFFSIMLPLVRSQLNEGTGCRIKLFISSRGEDDIRMNLDSIGRTWRKSYEITADDNHKDIAFYISRRTQELQNQFRLDHFRREEISKDISSRAGGAYGHCHISAVQPVTNPQASCRNGTLVMFLLAKLILDNLMNQTTLEELEEELKPDILPSELEDA
;
A
#
# COMPACT_ATOMS: atom_id res chain seq x y z
N MET A 1 -3.47 -2.11 31.29
CA MET A 1 -2.91 -3.27 30.54
C MET A 1 -2.92 -2.89 29.08
N ALA A 2 -1.78 -3.01 28.38
CA ALA A 2 -1.73 -2.76 26.95
C ALA A 2 -2.69 -3.70 26.20
N SER A 3 -3.28 -3.23 25.10
CA SER A 3 -4.15 -4.07 24.25
C SER A 3 -3.37 -5.32 23.80
N PRO A 4 -3.96 -6.52 23.86
CA PRO A 4 -3.28 -7.72 23.41
C PRO A 4 -2.94 -7.68 21.93
N ILE A 5 -3.69 -6.92 21.14
CA ILE A 5 -3.49 -6.74 19.69
C ILE A 5 -3.64 -5.27 19.36
N SER A 6 -2.66 -4.72 18.66
CA SER A 6 -2.71 -3.35 18.12
C SER A 6 -2.52 -3.39 16.60
N VAL A 7 -3.15 -2.45 15.91
CA VAL A 7 -3.09 -2.34 14.44
C VAL A 7 -2.71 -0.91 14.08
N ALA A 8 -1.69 -0.75 13.24
CA ALA A 8 -1.35 0.53 12.67
C ALA A 8 -1.09 0.40 11.18
N TYR A 9 -1.40 1.45 10.44
CA TYR A 9 -1.24 1.47 8.99
C TYR A 9 -0.75 2.83 8.49
N PHE A 10 -0.14 2.81 7.33
CA PHE A 10 0.33 4.02 6.67
C PHE A 10 0.26 3.84 5.15
N TYR A 11 -0.18 4.89 4.48
CA TYR A 11 -0.22 4.99 3.02
C TYR A 11 0.84 6.00 2.58
N CYS A 12 1.93 5.51 1.99
CA CYS A 12 2.97 6.36 1.42
C CYS A 12 2.40 7.12 0.21
N LYS A 13 2.90 8.32 -0.01
CA LYS A 13 2.52 9.11 -1.18
C LYS A 13 3.63 10.06 -1.56
N GLN A 14 4.19 9.87 -2.75
CA GLN A 14 5.22 10.73 -3.31
C GLN A 14 4.74 12.18 -3.41
N GLY A 15 5.61 13.13 -3.05
CA GLY A 15 5.31 14.56 -3.10
C GLY A 15 4.37 15.08 -2.01
N ASP A 16 3.96 14.24 -1.06
CA ASP A 16 3.21 14.66 0.12
C ASP A 16 4.15 14.64 1.34
N SER A 17 4.62 15.80 1.76
CA SER A 17 5.61 15.94 2.84
C SER A 17 5.24 15.26 4.18
N ALA A 18 3.97 14.96 4.39
CA ALA A 18 3.51 14.20 5.54
C ALA A 18 3.60 12.68 5.32
N ARG A 19 3.67 12.22 4.05
CA ARG A 19 3.55 10.82 3.66
C ARG A 19 4.70 10.30 2.80
N ASP A 20 5.73 11.09 2.54
CA ASP A 20 6.89 10.74 1.69
C ASP A 20 8.19 10.51 2.47
N SER A 21 8.12 10.36 3.79
CA SER A 21 9.31 10.22 4.63
C SER A 21 9.19 9.11 5.68
N CYS A 22 10.32 8.53 6.04
CA CYS A 22 10.47 7.56 7.12
C CYS A 22 9.93 8.10 8.44
N SER A 23 10.24 9.37 8.74
CA SER A 23 9.74 10.04 9.95
C SER A 23 8.22 10.19 9.95
N GLY A 24 7.61 10.45 8.78
CA GLY A 24 6.15 10.49 8.61
C GLY A 24 5.50 9.15 8.92
N ILE A 25 6.07 8.07 8.39
CA ILE A 25 5.61 6.70 8.67
C ILE A 25 5.60 6.43 10.18
N PHE A 26 6.75 6.63 10.85
CA PHE A 26 6.85 6.27 12.26
C PHE A 26 6.03 7.16 13.18
N ARG A 27 5.89 8.45 12.89
CA ARG A 27 5.00 9.34 13.65
C ARG A 27 3.55 8.87 13.58
N ALA A 28 3.07 8.57 12.37
CA ALA A 28 1.69 8.11 12.19
C ALA A 28 1.45 6.75 12.88
N ILE A 29 2.39 5.81 12.78
CA ILE A 29 2.32 4.52 13.47
C ILE A 29 2.29 4.72 14.98
N LEU A 30 3.21 5.53 15.54
CA LEU A 30 3.26 5.79 16.96
C LEU A 30 1.97 6.43 17.47
N THR A 31 1.44 7.43 16.76
CA THR A 31 0.18 8.06 17.14
C THR A 31 -0.92 7.02 17.26
N GLN A 32 -1.12 6.18 16.23
CA GLN A 32 -2.16 5.15 16.23
C GLN A 32 -1.96 4.11 17.35
N LEU A 33 -0.71 3.70 17.62
CA LEU A 33 -0.41 2.73 18.67
C LEU A 33 -0.62 3.31 20.07
N LEU A 34 -0.26 4.58 20.29
CA LEU A 34 -0.45 5.28 21.57
C LEU A 34 -1.93 5.55 21.84
N GLU A 35 -2.71 5.91 20.83
CA GLU A 35 -4.17 6.07 20.96
C GLU A 35 -4.87 4.77 21.36
N GLN A 36 -4.40 3.61 20.85
CA GLN A 36 -4.93 2.30 21.21
C GLN A 36 -4.45 1.82 22.58
N ASN A 37 -3.35 2.37 23.11
CA ASN A 37 -2.67 1.90 24.32
C ASN A 37 -2.23 3.08 25.20
N SER A 38 -3.18 3.80 25.78
CA SER A 38 -2.91 4.99 26.59
C SER A 38 -1.99 4.73 27.80
N ASP A 39 -2.00 3.51 28.32
CA ASP A 39 -1.11 3.08 29.42
C ASP A 39 0.38 3.22 29.07
N ILE A 40 0.74 3.16 27.78
CA ILE A 40 2.13 3.33 27.30
C ILE A 40 2.60 4.77 27.55
N ILE A 41 1.72 5.75 27.45
CA ILE A 41 2.05 7.15 27.69
C ILE A 41 2.51 7.32 29.15
N SER A 42 1.82 6.68 30.09
CA SER A 42 2.21 6.67 31.50
C SER A 42 3.57 6.00 31.69
N TYR A 43 3.82 4.88 31.00
CA TYR A 43 5.12 4.20 31.03
C TYR A 43 6.26 5.09 30.53
N PHE A 44 6.06 5.88 29.48
CA PHE A 44 7.08 6.83 29.01
C PHE A 44 7.37 7.93 30.01
N ASN A 45 6.34 8.46 30.66
CA ASN A 45 6.47 9.50 31.67
C ASN A 45 7.25 8.97 32.90
N ASP A 46 6.92 7.78 33.39
CA ASP A 46 7.54 7.16 34.56
C ASP A 46 9.04 6.84 34.34
N HIS A 47 9.42 6.52 33.11
CA HIS A 47 10.80 6.15 32.75
C HIS A 47 11.60 7.30 32.15
N GLN A 48 11.08 8.54 32.15
CA GLN A 48 11.72 9.76 31.60
C GLN A 48 12.24 9.60 30.16
N LEU A 49 11.66 8.66 29.38
CA LEU A 49 12.12 8.35 28.04
C LEU A 49 11.83 9.47 27.03
N ALA A 50 10.88 10.36 27.37
CA ALA A 50 10.52 11.51 26.54
C ALA A 50 11.51 12.69 26.64
N VAL A 51 12.41 12.69 27.64
CA VAL A 51 13.19 13.90 28.01
C VAL A 51 14.63 13.89 27.48
N THR A 52 15.18 12.74 27.09
CA THR A 52 16.60 12.65 26.73
C THR A 52 16.92 12.98 25.28
N HIS A 53 15.92 12.98 24.39
CA HIS A 53 16.11 13.29 22.97
C HIS A 53 14.96 14.13 22.44
N ASP A 54 15.28 15.13 21.63
CA ASP A 54 14.28 15.87 20.87
C ASP A 54 13.47 14.87 20.01
N PRO A 55 12.15 14.66 20.32
CA PRO A 55 11.34 13.66 19.61
C PRO A 55 11.12 14.03 18.13
N LEU A 56 11.52 15.22 17.74
CA LEU A 56 11.45 15.69 16.35
C LEU A 56 12.70 15.30 15.55
N LYS A 57 13.79 14.87 16.22
CA LYS A 57 14.99 14.39 15.54
C LYS A 57 14.91 12.88 15.31
N SER A 58 15.49 12.41 14.22
CA SER A 58 15.51 11.01 13.79
C SER A 58 15.94 10.03 14.92
N ALA A 59 16.95 10.40 15.71
CA ALA A 59 17.43 9.57 16.83
C ALA A 59 16.40 9.42 17.96
N GLY A 60 15.68 10.49 18.30
CA GLY A 60 14.62 10.46 19.32
C GLY A 60 13.42 9.62 18.86
N LEU A 61 13.02 9.78 17.61
CA LEU A 61 11.94 9.01 17.00
C LEU A 61 12.26 7.51 16.97
N LYS A 62 13.48 7.13 16.59
CA LYS A 62 13.94 5.75 16.61
C LYS A 62 13.85 5.12 18.01
N ALA A 63 14.37 5.81 19.03
CA ALA A 63 14.32 5.33 20.40
C ALA A 63 12.88 5.16 20.91
N LEU A 64 11.98 6.08 20.54
CA LEU A 64 10.57 6.00 20.88
C LEU A 64 9.88 4.82 20.21
N VAL A 65 10.15 4.58 18.93
CA VAL A 65 9.67 3.41 18.18
C VAL A 65 10.13 2.12 18.85
N GLU A 66 11.43 1.98 19.08
CA GLU A 66 12.01 0.78 19.72
C GLU A 66 11.40 0.49 21.08
N THR A 67 11.20 1.53 21.89
CA THR A 67 10.62 1.39 23.24
C THR A 67 9.13 1.04 23.16
N THR A 68 8.37 1.68 22.28
CA THR A 68 6.95 1.36 22.08
C THR A 68 6.77 -0.10 21.71
N PHE A 69 7.55 -0.60 20.78
CA PHE A 69 7.48 -2.00 20.36
C PHE A 69 7.97 -3.00 21.41
N LYS A 70 8.76 -2.59 22.41
CA LYS A 70 9.15 -3.48 23.53
C LYS A 70 8.02 -3.74 24.51
N VAL A 71 7.10 -2.81 24.65
CA VAL A 71 6.02 -2.90 25.65
C VAL A 71 4.70 -3.39 25.10
N LEU A 72 4.55 -3.44 23.77
CA LEU A 72 3.36 -3.96 23.09
C LEU A 72 3.38 -5.49 23.00
N GLY A 73 2.18 -6.09 22.88
CA GLY A 73 2.01 -7.54 22.68
C GLY A 73 2.13 -7.95 21.22
N LEU A 74 1.03 -7.98 20.48
CA LEU A 74 0.99 -8.29 19.05
C LEU A 74 0.63 -7.03 18.27
N VAL A 75 1.45 -6.66 17.29
CA VAL A 75 1.22 -5.50 16.43
C VAL A 75 1.15 -5.94 14.98
N TYR A 76 0.07 -5.53 14.30
CA TYR A 76 -0.06 -5.60 12.84
C TYR A 76 0.29 -4.23 12.27
N LEU A 77 1.28 -4.20 11.40
CA LEU A 77 1.67 -3.00 10.65
C LEU A 77 1.37 -3.21 9.18
N VAL A 78 0.69 -2.24 8.58
CA VAL A 78 0.40 -2.23 7.14
C VAL A 78 1.02 -0.97 6.55
N ILE A 79 1.98 -1.14 5.66
CA ILE A 79 2.63 -0.05 4.91
C ILE A 79 2.27 -0.25 3.45
N ASP A 80 1.51 0.67 2.92
CA ASP A 80 1.08 0.64 1.53
C ASP A 80 1.87 1.65 0.69
N GLY A 81 2.31 1.24 -0.49
CA GLY A 81 3.05 2.08 -1.42
C GLY A 81 4.46 2.45 -0.94
N LEU A 82 5.22 1.52 -0.35
CA LEU A 82 6.55 1.84 0.18
C LEU A 82 7.53 2.35 -0.91
N ASP A 83 7.30 2.05 -2.17
CA ASP A 83 8.04 2.58 -3.32
C ASP A 83 7.81 4.07 -3.57
N GLU A 84 6.71 4.64 -3.08
CA GLU A 84 6.36 6.06 -3.20
C GLU A 84 7.31 6.99 -2.41
N ILE A 85 8.06 6.47 -1.44
CA ILE A 85 9.04 7.23 -0.70
C ILE A 85 10.45 7.05 -1.27
N ASP A 86 11.32 8.04 -1.05
CA ASP A 86 12.66 8.06 -1.59
C ASP A 86 13.50 6.86 -1.08
N ARG A 87 14.43 6.38 -1.89
CA ARG A 87 15.32 5.25 -1.57
C ARG A 87 16.10 5.46 -0.28
N ILE A 88 16.49 6.70 0.04
CA ILE A 88 17.19 7.04 1.28
C ILE A 88 16.26 6.83 2.47
N GLU A 89 15.03 7.31 2.38
CA GLU A 89 13.99 7.16 3.38
C GLU A 89 13.61 5.68 3.60
N ARG A 90 13.50 4.90 2.51
CA ARG A 90 13.31 3.44 2.57
C ARG A 90 14.42 2.74 3.32
N LYS A 91 15.68 3.13 3.06
CA LYS A 91 16.85 2.59 3.76
C LYS A 91 16.80 2.88 5.25
N GLU A 92 16.40 4.08 5.63
CA GLU A 92 16.21 4.45 7.04
C GLU A 92 15.07 3.64 7.68
N PHE A 93 13.94 3.52 7.01
CA PHE A 93 12.81 2.68 7.45
C PHE A 93 13.25 1.24 7.73
N PHE A 94 13.93 0.60 6.80
CA PHE A 94 14.41 -0.77 6.98
C PHE A 94 15.49 -0.88 8.07
N SER A 95 16.33 0.13 8.26
CA SER A 95 17.33 0.15 9.32
C SER A 95 16.73 0.13 10.72
N ILE A 96 15.51 0.61 10.89
CA ILE A 96 14.76 0.60 12.14
C ILE A 96 13.89 -0.66 12.25
N MET A 97 13.13 -0.98 11.20
CA MET A 97 12.15 -2.06 11.24
C MET A 97 12.77 -3.46 11.24
N LEU A 98 13.84 -3.70 10.46
CA LEU A 98 14.42 -5.05 10.37
C LEU A 98 14.99 -5.57 11.70
N PRO A 99 15.73 -4.75 12.50
CA PRO A 99 16.15 -5.19 13.82
C PRO A 99 14.98 -5.54 14.75
N LEU A 100 13.90 -4.74 14.72
CA LEU A 100 12.70 -4.98 15.54
C LEU A 100 12.00 -6.28 15.16
N VAL A 101 11.87 -6.53 13.86
CA VAL A 101 11.29 -7.78 13.36
C VAL A 101 12.18 -8.98 13.70
N ARG A 102 13.50 -8.84 13.59
CA ARG A 102 14.46 -9.92 13.88
C ARG A 102 14.57 -10.25 15.36
N SER A 103 14.46 -9.29 16.26
CA SER A 103 14.57 -9.51 17.70
C SER A 103 13.51 -10.51 18.21
N GLN A 104 12.29 -10.48 17.63
CA GLN A 104 11.24 -11.43 17.99
C GLN A 104 11.53 -12.88 17.54
N LEU A 105 12.45 -13.07 16.58
CA LEU A 105 12.79 -14.40 16.07
C LEU A 105 13.72 -15.17 17.01
N ASN A 106 14.52 -14.45 17.80
CA ASN A 106 15.60 -15.02 18.59
C ASN A 106 15.25 -15.27 20.07
N GLU A 107 14.33 -14.49 20.65
CA GLU A 107 14.18 -14.46 22.11
C GLU A 107 12.81 -14.92 22.63
N GLY A 108 11.81 -15.09 21.81
CA GLY A 108 10.46 -15.51 22.23
C GLY A 108 9.75 -14.54 23.20
N THR A 109 10.43 -13.48 23.61
CA THR A 109 9.98 -12.47 24.55
C THR A 109 9.91 -11.11 23.88
N GLY A 110 8.78 -10.44 23.99
CA GLY A 110 8.57 -9.09 23.44
C GLY A 110 7.40 -8.99 22.48
N CYS A 111 7.28 -7.84 21.85
CA CYS A 111 6.24 -7.58 20.85
C CYS A 111 6.39 -8.48 19.63
N ARG A 112 5.30 -9.09 19.21
CA ARG A 112 5.22 -9.82 17.93
C ARG A 112 4.73 -8.86 16.85
N ILE A 113 5.61 -8.53 15.92
CA ILE A 113 5.29 -7.65 14.80
C ILE A 113 4.92 -8.50 13.58
N LYS A 114 3.76 -8.23 13.00
CA LYS A 114 3.34 -8.74 11.70
C LYS A 114 3.33 -7.57 10.72
N LEU A 115 4.35 -7.54 9.87
CA LEU A 115 4.58 -6.45 8.94
C LEU A 115 4.07 -6.85 7.54
N PHE A 116 3.18 -6.05 6.99
CA PHE A 116 2.69 -6.14 5.62
C PHE A 116 3.19 -4.92 4.86
N ILE A 117 3.79 -5.15 3.71
CA ILE A 117 4.28 -4.09 2.82
C ILE A 117 3.73 -4.36 1.43
N SER A 118 3.10 -3.36 0.83
CA SER A 118 2.84 -3.33 -0.61
C SER A 118 3.82 -2.35 -1.27
N SER A 119 4.30 -2.68 -2.45
CA SER A 119 5.18 -1.84 -3.24
C SER A 119 5.25 -2.32 -4.68
N ARG A 120 5.70 -1.46 -5.59
CA ARG A 120 6.22 -1.92 -6.88
C ARG A 120 7.49 -2.75 -6.68
N GLY A 121 7.93 -3.42 -7.74
CA GLY A 121 9.07 -4.36 -7.74
C GLY A 121 10.43 -3.69 -7.62
N GLU A 122 10.66 -2.94 -6.56
CA GLU A 122 11.91 -2.25 -6.28
C GLU A 122 12.97 -3.20 -5.72
N ASP A 123 14.18 -3.18 -6.31
CA ASP A 123 15.28 -4.07 -5.90
C ASP A 123 15.72 -3.87 -4.45
N ASP A 124 15.80 -2.62 -3.99
CA ASP A 124 16.20 -2.31 -2.62
C ASP A 124 15.18 -2.81 -1.59
N ILE A 125 13.88 -2.73 -1.88
CA ILE A 125 12.82 -3.29 -1.02
C ILE A 125 12.96 -4.82 -0.98
N ARG A 126 13.08 -5.46 -2.15
CA ARG A 126 13.23 -6.90 -2.25
C ARG A 126 14.45 -7.40 -1.48
N MET A 127 15.63 -6.80 -1.68
CA MET A 127 16.87 -7.17 -0.99
C MET A 127 16.77 -7.05 0.52
N ASN A 128 16.17 -5.97 1.03
CA ASN A 128 15.96 -5.79 2.46
C ASN A 128 15.04 -6.87 3.03
N LEU A 129 13.93 -7.16 2.37
CA LEU A 129 12.98 -8.19 2.79
C LEU A 129 13.56 -9.60 2.66
N ASP A 130 14.36 -9.88 1.64
CA ASP A 130 15.06 -11.17 1.49
C ASP A 130 16.03 -11.45 2.64
N SER A 131 16.59 -10.40 3.24
CA SER A 131 17.51 -10.50 4.38
C SER A 131 16.87 -11.06 5.67
N ILE A 132 15.53 -11.10 5.76
CA ILE A 132 14.78 -11.67 6.89
C ILE A 132 14.77 -13.20 6.84
N GLY A 133 14.97 -13.78 5.67
CA GLY A 133 14.92 -15.22 5.44
C GLY A 133 13.54 -15.73 5.02
N ARG A 134 13.52 -16.72 4.14
CA ARG A 134 12.30 -17.23 3.49
C ARG A 134 11.31 -17.86 4.46
N THR A 135 11.76 -18.38 5.58
CA THR A 135 10.89 -19.01 6.60
C THR A 135 9.97 -18.00 7.28
N TRP A 136 10.36 -16.72 7.29
CA TRP A 136 9.66 -15.65 8.00
C TRP A 136 8.98 -14.67 7.09
N ARG A 137 9.12 -14.83 5.77
CA ARG A 137 8.53 -13.95 4.77
C ARG A 137 7.69 -14.73 3.79
N LYS A 138 6.51 -14.21 3.50
CA LYS A 138 5.75 -14.54 2.30
C LYS A 138 5.76 -13.33 1.37
N SER A 139 6.05 -13.55 0.11
CA SER A 139 5.94 -12.55 -0.94
C SER A 139 4.96 -13.05 -1.97
N TYR A 140 4.07 -12.17 -2.38
CA TYR A 140 3.12 -12.40 -3.46
C TYR A 140 3.37 -11.34 -4.51
N GLU A 141 3.61 -11.78 -5.71
CA GLU A 141 3.62 -10.91 -6.88
C GLU A 141 2.20 -10.93 -7.44
N ILE A 142 1.65 -9.76 -7.66
CA ILE A 142 0.34 -9.60 -8.25
C ILE A 142 0.55 -9.20 -9.69
N THR A 143 0.09 -10.07 -10.57
CA THR A 143 0.21 -9.93 -12.02
C THR A 143 -1.11 -9.48 -12.65
N ALA A 144 -1.05 -9.07 -13.90
CA ALA A 144 -2.24 -8.74 -14.68
C ALA A 144 -3.28 -9.87 -14.69
N ASP A 145 -2.81 -11.12 -14.75
CA ASP A 145 -3.69 -12.30 -14.84
C ASP A 145 -4.54 -12.48 -13.56
N ASP A 146 -4.03 -12.08 -12.41
CA ASP A 146 -4.75 -12.19 -11.14
C ASP A 146 -6.01 -11.33 -11.10
N ASN A 147 -6.02 -10.22 -11.84
CA ASN A 147 -7.06 -9.18 -11.78
C ASN A 147 -7.87 -9.02 -13.07
N HIS A 148 -7.44 -9.65 -14.13
CA HIS A 148 -8.05 -9.51 -15.46
C HIS A 148 -9.58 -9.69 -15.44
N LYS A 149 -10.09 -10.68 -14.71
CA LYS A 149 -11.53 -10.95 -14.63
C LYS A 149 -12.30 -9.85 -13.89
N ASP A 150 -11.73 -9.33 -12.81
CA ASP A 150 -12.38 -8.32 -12.00
C ASP A 150 -12.41 -6.97 -12.74
N ILE A 151 -11.33 -6.64 -13.45
CA ILE A 151 -11.25 -5.45 -14.31
C ILE A 151 -12.22 -5.56 -15.48
N ALA A 152 -12.26 -6.70 -16.15
CA ALA A 152 -13.19 -6.94 -17.26
C ALA A 152 -14.65 -6.82 -16.80
N PHE A 153 -14.97 -7.36 -15.62
CA PHE A 153 -16.30 -7.22 -15.04
C PHE A 153 -16.65 -5.76 -14.73
N TYR A 154 -15.71 -5.01 -14.13
CA TYR A 154 -15.87 -3.59 -13.83
C TYR A 154 -16.12 -2.78 -15.12
N ILE A 155 -15.26 -2.96 -16.14
CA ILE A 155 -15.39 -2.28 -17.44
C ILE A 155 -16.72 -2.61 -18.09
N SER A 156 -17.12 -3.88 -18.13
CA SER A 156 -18.39 -4.31 -18.71
C SER A 156 -19.59 -3.64 -18.03
N ARG A 157 -19.58 -3.53 -16.72
CA ARG A 157 -20.64 -2.86 -15.97
C ARG A 157 -20.69 -1.36 -16.27
N ARG A 158 -19.54 -0.69 -16.24
CA ARG A 158 -19.47 0.77 -16.47
C ARG A 158 -19.79 1.15 -17.93
N THR A 159 -19.35 0.32 -18.90
CA THR A 159 -19.72 0.55 -20.31
C THR A 159 -21.20 0.28 -20.59
N GLN A 160 -21.88 -0.53 -19.78
CA GLN A 160 -23.34 -0.66 -19.82
C GLN A 160 -24.04 0.65 -19.36
N GLU A 161 -23.48 1.32 -18.36
CA GLU A 161 -23.97 2.63 -17.91
C GLU A 161 -23.77 3.69 -19.01
N LEU A 162 -22.59 3.73 -19.69
CA LEU A 162 -22.34 4.56 -20.86
C LEU A 162 -23.33 4.29 -21.99
N GLN A 163 -23.60 3.02 -22.29
CA GLN A 163 -24.58 2.64 -23.30
C GLN A 163 -25.95 3.25 -23.01
N ASN A 164 -26.39 3.20 -21.78
CA ASN A 164 -27.68 3.76 -21.37
C ASN A 164 -27.72 5.30 -21.45
N GLN A 165 -26.62 5.95 -21.04
CA GLN A 165 -26.51 7.41 -21.01
C GLN A 165 -26.50 8.00 -22.43
N PHE A 166 -25.68 7.43 -23.33
CA PHE A 166 -25.48 7.95 -24.68
C PHE A 166 -26.28 7.20 -25.75
N ARG A 167 -27.11 6.23 -25.34
CA ARG A 167 -27.90 5.37 -26.24
C ARG A 167 -27.07 4.68 -27.32
N LEU A 168 -25.88 4.22 -26.93
CA LEU A 168 -24.97 3.52 -27.80
C LEU A 168 -25.58 2.17 -28.23
N ASP A 169 -25.30 1.74 -29.45
CA ASP A 169 -25.62 0.37 -29.87
C ASP A 169 -24.69 -0.64 -29.15
N HIS A 170 -25.06 -1.90 -29.22
CA HIS A 170 -24.32 -2.99 -28.58
C HIS A 170 -22.89 -3.12 -29.15
N PHE A 171 -22.72 -2.89 -30.43
CA PHE A 171 -21.42 -3.03 -31.11
C PHE A 171 -20.45 -1.95 -30.63
N ARG A 172 -20.90 -0.70 -30.60
CA ARG A 172 -20.06 0.43 -30.10
C ARG A 172 -19.67 0.26 -28.63
N ARG A 173 -20.59 -0.19 -27.78
CA ARG A 173 -20.30 -0.51 -26.40
C ARG A 173 -19.20 -1.58 -26.29
N GLU A 174 -19.29 -2.65 -27.08
CA GLU A 174 -18.29 -3.73 -27.06
C GLU A 174 -16.91 -3.26 -27.52
N GLU A 175 -16.86 -2.39 -28.54
CA GLU A 175 -15.65 -1.77 -29.04
C GLU A 175 -14.97 -0.92 -27.93
N ILE A 176 -15.72 -0.03 -27.28
CA ILE A 176 -15.25 0.78 -26.15
C ILE A 176 -14.76 -0.14 -25.01
N SER A 177 -15.51 -1.17 -24.68
CA SER A 177 -15.11 -2.11 -23.62
C SER A 177 -13.79 -2.81 -23.93
N LYS A 178 -13.56 -3.21 -25.18
CA LYS A 178 -12.32 -3.85 -25.62
C LYS A 178 -11.14 -2.89 -25.61
N ASP A 179 -11.34 -1.66 -26.06
CA ASP A 179 -10.28 -0.65 -26.10
C ASP A 179 -9.82 -0.30 -24.68
N ILE A 180 -10.75 -0.02 -23.76
CA ILE A 180 -10.42 0.24 -22.35
C ILE A 180 -9.74 -0.97 -21.70
N SER A 181 -10.21 -2.19 -21.98
CA SER A 181 -9.61 -3.41 -21.45
C SER A 181 -8.17 -3.60 -21.94
N SER A 182 -7.91 -3.30 -23.20
CA SER A 182 -6.57 -3.38 -23.80
C SER A 182 -5.60 -2.40 -23.14
N ARG A 183 -6.04 -1.16 -22.94
CA ARG A 183 -5.23 -0.10 -22.29
C ARG A 183 -5.00 -0.41 -20.82
N ALA A 184 -6.03 -0.77 -20.07
CA ALA A 184 -5.90 -1.17 -18.68
C ALA A 184 -5.01 -2.42 -18.53
N GLY A 185 -5.07 -3.38 -19.45
CA GLY A 185 -4.19 -4.55 -19.45
C GLY A 185 -2.74 -4.27 -19.82
N GLY A 186 -2.44 -3.16 -20.51
CA GLY A 186 -1.09 -2.73 -20.88
C GLY A 186 -0.37 -1.93 -19.77
N ALA A 187 -1.10 -1.37 -18.82
CA ALA A 187 -0.54 -0.60 -17.70
C ALA A 187 0.04 -1.52 -16.61
N TYR A 188 1.13 -2.19 -16.93
CA TYR A 188 1.79 -3.16 -16.05
C TYR A 188 2.66 -2.46 -14.99
N GLY A 189 2.12 -2.24 -13.81
CA GLY A 189 2.94 -2.11 -12.61
C GLY A 189 2.92 -3.43 -11.85
N HIS A 190 4.03 -4.16 -11.80
CA HIS A 190 4.17 -5.31 -10.90
C HIS A 190 4.07 -4.83 -9.45
N CYS A 191 2.99 -5.17 -8.76
CA CYS A 191 2.86 -4.89 -7.34
C CYS A 191 3.29 -6.11 -6.53
N HIS A 192 4.17 -5.91 -5.57
CA HIS A 192 4.61 -6.94 -4.65
C HIS A 192 3.99 -6.72 -3.28
N ILE A 193 3.35 -7.74 -2.74
CA ILE A 193 2.93 -7.75 -1.34
C ILE A 193 3.85 -8.68 -0.57
N SER A 194 4.48 -8.15 0.47
CA SER A 194 5.32 -8.93 1.36
C SER A 194 4.73 -8.93 2.76
N ALA A 195 4.52 -10.11 3.31
CA ALA A 195 4.14 -10.31 4.70
C ALA A 195 5.29 -10.94 5.47
N VAL A 196 5.70 -10.27 6.53
CA VAL A 196 6.72 -10.79 7.45
C VAL A 196 6.01 -11.31 8.70
N GLN A 197 5.88 -12.61 8.79
CA GLN A 197 5.29 -13.32 9.92
C GLN A 197 5.75 -14.78 9.96
N PRO A 198 5.72 -15.45 11.11
CA PRO A 198 5.93 -16.90 11.16
C PRO A 198 4.88 -17.61 10.29
N VAL A 199 5.33 -18.46 9.39
CA VAL A 199 4.43 -19.19 8.48
C VAL A 199 3.75 -20.32 9.24
N THR A 200 2.58 -20.06 9.81
CA THR A 200 1.78 -21.09 10.51
C THR A 200 0.63 -21.66 9.67
N ASN A 201 0.30 -21.06 8.51
CA ASN A 201 -0.74 -21.59 7.62
C ASN A 201 -0.58 -21.13 6.17
N PRO A 202 -0.54 -22.03 5.16
CA PRO A 202 -0.27 -21.69 3.76
C PRO A 202 -1.46 -21.14 2.95
N GLN A 203 -2.65 -20.98 3.53
CA GLN A 203 -3.88 -20.75 2.74
C GLN A 203 -4.47 -19.33 2.79
N ALA A 204 -3.82 -18.34 3.36
CA ALA A 204 -4.32 -16.97 3.28
C ALA A 204 -3.91 -16.32 1.95
N SER A 205 -4.78 -16.40 0.96
CA SER A 205 -4.66 -15.67 -0.30
C SER A 205 -5.02 -14.19 -0.09
N CYS A 206 -4.07 -13.30 -0.22
CA CYS A 206 -4.35 -11.86 -0.29
C CYS A 206 -4.60 -11.46 -1.75
N ARG A 207 -5.80 -10.94 -2.04
CA ARG A 207 -6.21 -10.42 -3.35
C ARG A 207 -6.09 -8.89 -3.35
N ASN A 208 -4.92 -8.28 -3.55
CA ASN A 208 -4.82 -6.82 -3.55
C ASN A 208 -3.77 -6.20 -4.51
N GLY A 209 -3.55 -6.77 -5.72
CA GLY A 209 -2.75 -6.11 -6.75
C GLY A 209 -3.54 -5.34 -7.80
N THR A 210 -4.77 -5.15 -7.53
CA THR A 210 -5.81 -4.66 -8.42
C THR A 210 -5.75 -3.14 -8.63
N LEU A 211 -4.99 -2.39 -7.82
CA LEU A 211 -5.22 -0.95 -7.67
C LEU A 211 -4.85 -0.14 -8.92
N VAL A 212 -3.68 -0.38 -9.52
CA VAL A 212 -3.19 0.46 -10.63
C VAL A 212 -4.01 0.28 -11.91
N MET A 213 -4.30 -0.95 -12.29
CA MET A 213 -5.08 -1.25 -13.50
C MET A 213 -6.55 -0.84 -13.35
N PHE A 214 -7.12 -1.02 -12.16
CA PHE A 214 -8.45 -0.50 -11.84
C PHE A 214 -8.48 1.02 -11.86
N LEU A 215 -7.42 1.67 -11.38
CA LEU A 215 -7.36 3.13 -11.36
C LEU A 215 -7.37 3.69 -12.77
N LEU A 216 -6.58 3.16 -13.70
CA LEU A 216 -6.59 3.60 -15.09
C LEU A 216 -7.94 3.36 -15.75
N ALA A 217 -8.50 2.16 -15.64
CA ALA A 217 -9.82 1.86 -16.17
C ALA A 217 -10.90 2.77 -15.56
N LYS A 218 -10.79 3.06 -14.25
CA LYS A 218 -11.71 3.95 -13.56
C LYS A 218 -11.59 5.39 -14.07
N LEU A 219 -10.36 5.93 -14.18
CA LEU A 219 -10.14 7.30 -14.65
C LEU A 219 -10.66 7.50 -16.08
N ILE A 220 -10.37 6.57 -16.98
CA ILE A 220 -10.89 6.60 -18.34
C ILE A 220 -12.42 6.60 -18.31
N LEU A 221 -13.04 5.67 -17.60
CA LEU A 221 -14.50 5.55 -17.55
C LEU A 221 -15.17 6.73 -16.85
N ASP A 222 -14.59 7.26 -15.78
CA ASP A 222 -15.12 8.44 -15.11
C ASP A 222 -15.03 9.67 -16.02
N ASN A 223 -13.94 9.83 -16.82
CA ASN A 223 -13.83 10.88 -17.81
C ASN A 223 -14.92 10.73 -18.90
N LEU A 224 -15.07 9.56 -19.47
CA LEU A 224 -16.10 9.27 -20.49
C LEU A 224 -17.53 9.50 -19.96
N MET A 225 -17.79 9.15 -18.69
CA MET A 225 -19.09 9.36 -18.05
C MET A 225 -19.41 10.83 -17.76
N ASN A 226 -18.40 11.69 -17.67
CA ASN A 226 -18.57 13.12 -17.43
C ASN A 226 -18.91 13.89 -18.70
N GLN A 227 -18.82 13.28 -19.88
CA GLN A 227 -19.19 13.90 -21.14
C GLN A 227 -20.72 14.12 -21.19
N THR A 228 -21.15 15.18 -21.83
CA THR A 228 -22.56 15.58 -21.89
C THR A 228 -23.22 15.23 -23.23
N THR A 229 -22.41 15.13 -24.28
CA THR A 229 -22.89 14.81 -25.63
C THR A 229 -22.17 13.60 -26.22
N LEU A 230 -22.78 12.99 -27.23
CA LEU A 230 -22.16 11.88 -27.98
C LEU A 230 -20.92 12.35 -28.74
N GLU A 231 -20.92 13.56 -29.22
CA GLU A 231 -19.78 14.15 -29.94
C GLU A 231 -18.55 14.33 -29.03
N GLU A 232 -18.76 14.81 -27.82
CA GLU A 232 -17.71 14.89 -26.79
C GLU A 232 -17.18 13.50 -26.41
N LEU A 233 -18.07 12.53 -26.25
CA LEU A 233 -17.68 11.16 -25.97
C LEU A 233 -16.80 10.57 -27.10
N GLU A 234 -17.18 10.77 -28.35
CA GLU A 234 -16.42 10.26 -29.51
C GLU A 234 -15.07 11.00 -29.67
N GLU A 235 -14.99 12.26 -29.27
CA GLU A 235 -13.72 13.00 -29.25
C GLU A 235 -12.76 12.40 -28.23
N GLU A 236 -13.23 12.17 -26.99
CA GLU A 236 -12.41 11.58 -25.91
C GLU A 236 -11.99 10.12 -26.20
N LEU A 237 -12.73 9.41 -27.03
CA LEU A 237 -12.39 8.03 -27.44
C LEU A 237 -11.30 7.95 -28.53
N LYS A 238 -10.83 9.11 -29.05
CA LYS A 238 -9.75 9.07 -30.05
C LYS A 238 -8.47 8.50 -29.45
N PRO A 239 -7.71 7.70 -30.22
CA PRO A 239 -6.48 7.06 -29.74
C PRO A 239 -5.43 8.01 -29.18
N ASP A 240 -5.40 9.25 -29.67
CA ASP A 240 -4.43 10.28 -29.29
C ASP A 240 -4.82 11.03 -28.00
N ILE A 241 -6.07 10.91 -27.55
CA ILE A 241 -6.62 11.59 -26.39
C ILE A 241 -6.80 10.63 -25.22
N LEU A 242 -7.25 9.42 -25.52
CA LEU A 242 -7.48 8.41 -24.48
C LEU A 242 -6.16 7.97 -23.83
N PRO A 243 -5.98 8.13 -22.50
CA PRO A 243 -4.73 7.80 -21.83
C PRO A 243 -4.30 6.35 -22.05
N SER A 244 -3.02 6.14 -22.28
CA SER A 244 -2.41 4.80 -22.39
C SER A 244 -1.72 4.37 -21.10
N GLU A 245 -1.34 5.35 -20.25
CA GLU A 245 -0.67 5.14 -18.98
C GLU A 245 -1.28 6.05 -17.90
N LEU A 246 -1.00 5.74 -16.63
CA LEU A 246 -1.51 6.51 -15.49
C LEU A 246 -0.92 7.93 -15.40
N GLU A 247 0.26 8.14 -15.99
CA GLU A 247 0.92 9.44 -16.01
C GLU A 247 0.27 10.40 -17.03
N ASP A 248 -0.49 9.87 -17.99
CA ASP A 248 -1.21 10.61 -19.01
C ASP A 248 -2.64 10.95 -18.59
N ALA A 249 -3.15 10.38 -17.48
CA ALA A 249 -4.53 10.50 -17.02
C ALA A 249 -4.68 11.44 -15.80
#